data_cf45e80f449724dfa94c10792af802cf
#
_entry.id   cf45e80f449724dfa94c10792af802cf
#
_cell.length_a   1.000
_cell.length_b   1.000
_cell.length_c   1.000
_cell.angle_alpha   90.00
_cell.angle_beta   90.00
_cell.angle_gamma   90.00
#
_symmetry.space_group_name_H-M   'P 1'
#
loop_
_entity.id
_entity.type
_entity.pdbx_description
1 polymer ?
#
loop_
_entity_poly.entity_id
_entity_poly.type
_entity_poly.pdbx_seq_one_letter_code
_entity_poly.pdbx_strand_id
1 'polypeptide(L)'
;MDIMSGMPVKIIRGKGCIGREYKALALGKRAFIVCGRHGAAACGALGDVTAVLGKLGIGYTLFDKSRENPPLELCMEGGRECAADSADFVIGIGGGSALDAAKAVALFAKNPQLDGEKIFDKSLKKVPPLPLVAIPTTSGTGSEANATGVLTLPGGLVKKSFASEFPRVSFLDPNYTASLPYRTALSCVLDAFAHATESYLSPKATEASREAAVFAAKSIWSIIKDRPVSFGEKEREELQLAACAAGYAISITGTGFPHPLGYSLTTFDGVPHGFACAAFYKSYIGYNLKVPAGEKLLGDFCREALGTSSPEDIADLIPSLAGVKLSMTAEGIEERVSLIKDAKNFGNSPYVLNDEEKLAIYSELFLQK
;
A
#
# COMPACT_ATOMS: atom_id res chain seq x y z
N MET A 1 14.44 19.05 5.11
CA MET A 1 13.59 19.27 3.91
C MET A 1 12.22 18.66 4.22
N ASP A 2 11.12 19.33 3.93
CA ASP A 2 9.80 18.74 4.12
C ASP A 2 9.53 17.78 2.95
N ILE A 3 9.65 16.48 3.22
CA ILE A 3 9.49 15.43 2.21
C ILE A 3 8.13 15.50 1.51
N MET A 4 7.13 16.08 2.17
CA MET A 4 5.78 16.20 1.64
C MET A 4 5.67 17.31 0.57
N SER A 5 6.55 18.32 0.58
CA SER A 5 6.47 19.45 -0.35
C SER A 5 6.77 19.07 -1.81
N GLY A 6 7.48 17.96 -2.03
CA GLY A 6 7.79 17.42 -3.35
C GLY A 6 6.77 16.42 -3.92
N MET A 7 5.77 16.03 -3.14
CA MET A 7 4.76 15.06 -3.60
C MET A 7 3.70 15.72 -4.49
N PRO A 8 3.19 15.02 -5.50
CA PRO A 8 2.13 15.54 -6.38
C PRO A 8 0.73 15.52 -5.75
N VAL A 9 0.64 15.29 -4.43
CA VAL A 9 -0.58 15.23 -3.63
C VAL A 9 -0.45 16.20 -2.45
N LYS A 10 -1.50 16.98 -2.18
CA LYS A 10 -1.53 17.85 -0.99
C LYS A 10 -1.76 17.01 0.25
N ILE A 11 -0.76 16.90 1.13
CA ILE A 11 -0.87 16.20 2.41
C ILE A 11 -1.31 17.15 3.51
N ILE A 12 -2.40 16.82 4.20
CA ILE A 12 -2.92 17.51 5.38
C ILE A 12 -2.89 16.53 6.54
N ARG A 13 -2.19 16.85 7.63
CA ARG A 13 -1.90 15.88 8.69
C ARG A 13 -2.21 16.38 10.09
N GLY A 14 -2.26 15.42 11.00
CA GLY A 14 -2.44 15.59 12.45
C GLY A 14 -3.89 15.47 12.90
N LYS A 15 -4.05 15.26 14.18
CA LYS A 15 -5.34 15.01 14.85
C LYS A 15 -6.41 16.03 14.47
N GLY A 16 -7.59 15.59 14.05
CA GLY A 16 -8.70 16.45 13.66
C GLY A 16 -8.45 17.29 12.40
N CYS A 17 -7.51 16.87 11.54
CA CYS A 17 -7.09 17.64 10.37
C CYS A 17 -8.23 17.89 9.37
N ILE A 18 -9.19 16.97 9.21
CA ILE A 18 -10.38 17.14 8.36
C ILE A 18 -11.22 18.34 8.84
N GLY A 19 -11.46 18.44 10.12
CA GLY A 19 -12.24 19.54 10.70
C GLY A 19 -11.53 20.89 10.63
N ARG A 20 -10.20 20.92 10.83
CA ARG A 20 -9.38 22.14 10.75
C ARG A 20 -9.27 22.67 9.32
N GLU A 21 -8.99 21.78 8.38
CA GLU A 21 -8.75 22.12 6.97
C GLU A 21 -9.94 21.74 6.08
N TYR A 22 -11.15 21.83 6.63
CA TYR A 22 -12.39 21.36 6.03
C TYR A 22 -12.64 21.85 4.60
N LYS A 23 -12.15 23.06 4.25
CA LYS A 23 -12.29 23.62 2.89
C LYS A 23 -11.54 22.80 1.83
N ALA A 24 -10.48 22.10 2.21
CA ALA A 24 -9.72 21.27 1.28
C ALA A 24 -10.48 20.01 0.85
N LEU A 25 -11.56 19.63 1.56
CA LEU A 25 -12.45 18.53 1.19
C LEU A 25 -13.36 18.90 0.00
N ALA A 26 -13.60 20.19 -0.24
CA ALA A 26 -14.57 20.68 -1.21
C ALA A 26 -13.98 20.71 -2.62
N LEU A 27 -13.97 19.60 -3.33
CA LEU A 27 -13.53 19.51 -4.74
C LEU A 27 -14.70 19.66 -5.74
N GLY A 28 -15.92 19.76 -5.25
CA GLY A 28 -17.14 19.88 -6.05
C GLY A 28 -18.38 20.09 -5.19
N LYS A 29 -19.56 19.88 -5.78
CA LYS A 29 -20.86 20.04 -5.09
C LYS A 29 -21.50 18.72 -4.70
N ARG A 30 -21.03 17.60 -5.25
CA ARG A 30 -21.54 16.26 -4.98
C ARG A 30 -20.40 15.25 -4.88
N ALA A 31 -20.30 14.60 -3.72
CA ALA A 31 -19.26 13.62 -3.40
C ALA A 31 -19.78 12.18 -3.56
N PHE A 32 -18.92 11.28 -4.01
CA PHE A 32 -19.16 9.84 -3.93
C PHE A 32 -18.17 9.23 -2.96
N ILE A 33 -18.67 8.75 -1.80
CA ILE A 33 -17.82 8.19 -0.73
C ILE A 33 -17.65 6.70 -0.95
N VAL A 34 -16.41 6.23 -1.04
CA VAL A 34 -16.06 4.81 -1.17
C VAL A 34 -15.35 4.36 0.09
N CYS A 35 -15.93 3.38 0.80
CA CYS A 35 -15.33 2.82 2.01
C CYS A 35 -15.76 1.36 2.21
N GLY A 36 -15.19 0.71 3.24
CA GLY A 36 -15.68 -0.58 3.73
C GLY A 36 -16.82 -0.41 4.73
N ARG A 37 -17.64 -1.46 4.88
CA ARG A 37 -18.89 -1.44 5.65
C ARG A 37 -18.74 -0.98 7.10
N HIS A 38 -17.62 -1.29 7.75
CA HIS A 38 -17.47 -1.07 9.20
C HIS A 38 -16.30 -0.15 9.57
N GLY A 39 -15.14 -0.28 8.92
CA GLY A 39 -13.90 0.37 9.36
C GLY A 39 -13.95 1.89 9.37
N ALA A 40 -14.50 2.50 8.33
CA ALA A 40 -14.60 3.95 8.20
C ALA A 40 -15.52 4.60 9.26
N ALA A 41 -16.60 3.91 9.63
CA ALA A 41 -17.49 4.34 10.69
C ALA A 41 -16.87 4.08 12.08
N ALA A 42 -16.29 2.92 12.30
CA ALA A 42 -15.71 2.52 13.58
C ALA A 42 -14.53 3.42 14.02
N CYS A 43 -13.69 3.89 13.06
CA CYS A 43 -12.60 4.80 13.38
C CYS A 43 -13.01 6.27 13.47
N GLY A 44 -14.27 6.62 13.16
CA GLY A 44 -14.80 7.98 13.20
C GLY A 44 -14.63 8.78 11.90
N ALA A 45 -13.80 8.32 10.94
CA ALA A 45 -13.50 9.07 9.72
C ALA A 45 -14.76 9.38 8.88
N LEU A 46 -15.67 8.41 8.72
CA LEU A 46 -16.92 8.63 7.98
C LEU A 46 -17.78 9.70 8.63
N GLY A 47 -17.88 9.71 9.96
CA GLY A 47 -18.63 10.71 10.73
C GLY A 47 -18.07 12.12 10.52
N ASP A 48 -16.75 12.28 10.64
CA ASP A 48 -16.07 13.56 10.45
C ASP A 48 -16.24 14.08 9.01
N VAL A 49 -16.10 13.21 8.01
CA VAL A 49 -16.30 13.57 6.60
C VAL A 49 -17.72 14.02 6.33
N THR A 50 -18.72 13.26 6.76
CA THR A 50 -20.13 13.58 6.50
C THR A 50 -20.56 14.85 7.23
N ALA A 51 -20.05 15.10 8.44
CA ALA A 51 -20.29 16.35 9.16
C ALA A 51 -19.71 17.57 8.42
N VAL A 52 -18.50 17.44 7.87
CA VAL A 52 -17.87 18.49 7.07
C VAL A 52 -18.61 18.72 5.75
N LEU A 53 -19.02 17.65 5.04
CA LEU A 53 -19.83 17.79 3.82
C LEU A 53 -21.15 18.51 4.11
N GLY A 54 -21.83 18.16 5.20
CA GLY A 54 -23.05 18.86 5.65
C GLY A 54 -22.81 20.35 5.94
N LYS A 55 -21.71 20.70 6.65
CA LYS A 55 -21.29 22.08 6.90
C LYS A 55 -21.03 22.87 5.61
N LEU A 56 -20.53 22.21 4.57
CA LEU A 56 -20.22 22.82 3.28
C LEU A 56 -21.41 22.84 2.31
N GLY A 57 -22.56 22.22 2.66
CA GLY A 57 -23.71 22.07 1.78
C GLY A 57 -23.43 21.14 0.57
N ILE A 58 -22.48 20.21 0.72
CA ILE A 58 -22.11 19.26 -0.33
C ILE A 58 -22.93 17.99 -0.14
N GLY A 59 -23.73 17.62 -1.17
CA GLY A 59 -24.44 16.34 -1.21
C GLY A 59 -23.49 15.17 -1.38
N TYR A 60 -23.87 13.99 -0.87
CA TYR A 60 -23.07 12.80 -1.08
C TYR A 60 -23.90 11.53 -1.25
N THR A 61 -23.29 10.53 -1.88
CA THR A 61 -23.74 9.15 -1.92
C THR A 61 -22.67 8.26 -1.29
N LEU A 62 -23.11 7.28 -0.49
CA LEU A 62 -22.22 6.35 0.21
C LEU A 62 -22.20 5.00 -0.51
N PHE A 63 -21.02 4.55 -0.91
CA PHE A 63 -20.71 3.22 -1.41
C PHE A 63 -19.84 2.49 -0.39
N ASP A 64 -20.45 1.77 0.54
CA ASP A 64 -19.81 1.10 1.67
C ASP A 64 -19.49 -0.38 1.40
N LYS A 65 -19.45 -0.78 0.13
CA LYS A 65 -19.28 -2.17 -0.30
C LYS A 65 -17.82 -2.59 -0.49
N SER A 66 -16.84 -1.67 -0.34
CA SER A 66 -15.43 -2.01 -0.49
C SER A 66 -15.00 -3.05 0.54
N ARG A 67 -14.16 -3.98 0.09
CA ARG A 67 -13.60 -5.06 0.90
C ARG A 67 -12.13 -5.26 0.60
N GLU A 68 -11.46 -6.01 1.45
CA GLU A 68 -10.05 -6.38 1.25
C GLU A 68 -9.87 -7.05 -0.12
N ASN A 69 -8.74 -6.73 -0.79
CA ASN A 69 -8.46 -7.20 -2.15
C ASN A 69 -9.62 -6.87 -3.12
N PRO A 70 -9.87 -5.60 -3.42
CA PRO A 70 -11.11 -5.15 -4.06
C PRO A 70 -11.33 -5.83 -5.41
N PRO A 71 -12.48 -6.52 -5.59
CA PRO A 71 -12.80 -7.17 -6.85
C PRO A 71 -13.05 -6.16 -7.97
N LEU A 72 -12.59 -6.49 -9.17
CA LEU A 72 -12.79 -5.69 -10.37
C LEU A 72 -14.26 -5.35 -10.60
N GLU A 73 -15.15 -6.35 -10.51
CA GLU A 73 -16.59 -6.19 -10.76
C GLU A 73 -17.24 -5.23 -9.76
N LEU A 74 -16.83 -5.28 -8.50
CA LEU A 74 -17.32 -4.37 -7.46
C LEU A 74 -16.93 -2.91 -7.76
N CYS A 75 -15.72 -2.71 -8.24
CA CYS A 75 -15.25 -1.38 -8.62
C CYS A 75 -15.95 -0.86 -9.88
N MET A 76 -16.27 -1.73 -10.82
CA MET A 76 -17.08 -1.38 -12.00
C MET A 76 -18.52 -1.00 -11.60
N GLU A 77 -19.12 -1.75 -10.65
CA GLU A 77 -20.44 -1.41 -10.08
C GLU A 77 -20.40 -0.01 -9.45
N GLY A 78 -19.43 0.25 -8.55
CA GLY A 78 -19.23 1.56 -7.93
C GLY A 78 -19.04 2.68 -8.95
N GLY A 79 -18.28 2.43 -10.03
CA GLY A 79 -18.10 3.40 -11.12
C GLY A 79 -19.40 3.76 -11.83
N ARG A 80 -20.26 2.75 -12.11
CA ARG A 80 -21.60 3.00 -12.70
C ARG A 80 -22.51 3.77 -11.74
N GLU A 81 -22.55 3.40 -10.46
CA GLU A 81 -23.32 4.13 -9.45
C GLU A 81 -22.83 5.58 -9.30
N CYS A 82 -21.50 5.80 -9.27
CA CYS A 82 -20.90 7.12 -9.19
C CYS A 82 -21.26 8.01 -10.40
N ALA A 83 -21.22 7.44 -11.61
CA ALA A 83 -21.61 8.16 -12.83
C ALA A 83 -23.11 8.50 -12.84
N ALA A 84 -23.98 7.56 -12.44
CA ALA A 84 -25.43 7.77 -12.35
C ALA A 84 -25.79 8.84 -11.32
N ASP A 85 -25.03 8.92 -10.22
CA ASP A 85 -25.17 9.94 -9.17
C ASP A 85 -24.68 11.34 -9.62
N SER A 86 -24.03 11.43 -10.77
CA SER A 86 -23.44 12.68 -11.28
C SER A 86 -22.46 13.32 -10.28
N ALA A 87 -21.67 12.51 -9.58
CA ALA A 87 -20.70 13.00 -8.61
C ALA A 87 -19.59 13.82 -9.30
N ASP A 88 -19.14 14.86 -8.63
CA ASP A 88 -18.06 15.73 -9.09
C ASP A 88 -16.67 15.21 -8.67
N PHE A 89 -16.62 14.49 -7.55
CA PHE A 89 -15.40 13.94 -6.99
C PHE A 89 -15.67 12.72 -6.10
N VAL A 90 -14.60 11.95 -5.83
CA VAL A 90 -14.66 10.76 -5.00
C VAL A 90 -13.90 11.00 -3.69
N ILE A 91 -14.41 10.44 -2.58
CA ILE A 91 -13.71 10.39 -1.28
C ILE A 91 -13.49 8.93 -0.94
N GLY A 92 -12.22 8.49 -0.88
CA GLY A 92 -11.85 7.15 -0.42
C GLY A 92 -11.51 7.17 1.07
N ILE A 93 -12.17 6.32 1.88
CA ILE A 93 -11.93 6.22 3.32
C ILE A 93 -11.62 4.76 3.67
N GLY A 94 -10.41 4.48 4.16
CA GLY A 94 -10.03 3.14 4.58
C GLY A 94 -8.56 2.81 4.40
N GLY A 95 -8.20 1.55 4.47
CA GLY A 95 -6.89 1.05 4.10
C GLY A 95 -6.67 1.02 2.59
N GLY A 96 -5.52 0.52 2.14
CA GLY A 96 -5.14 0.48 0.72
C GLY A 96 -6.23 -0.04 -0.20
N SER A 97 -6.90 -1.13 0.17
CA SER A 97 -7.99 -1.74 -0.61
C SER A 97 -9.15 -0.77 -0.89
N ALA A 98 -9.57 0.00 0.11
CA ALA A 98 -10.65 0.99 -0.07
C ALA A 98 -10.17 2.18 -0.91
N LEU A 99 -8.93 2.62 -0.75
CA LEU A 99 -8.35 3.71 -1.55
C LEU A 99 -8.15 3.28 -3.00
N ASP A 100 -7.71 2.05 -3.24
CA ASP A 100 -7.56 1.49 -4.59
C ASP A 100 -8.93 1.32 -5.27
N ALA A 101 -9.95 0.86 -4.53
CA ALA A 101 -11.32 0.82 -5.01
C ALA A 101 -11.83 2.22 -5.37
N ALA A 102 -11.55 3.24 -4.54
CA ALA A 102 -11.94 4.62 -4.81
C ALA A 102 -11.29 5.18 -6.10
N LYS A 103 -10.00 4.88 -6.34
CA LYS A 103 -9.29 5.21 -7.59
C LYS A 103 -9.95 4.55 -8.80
N ALA A 104 -10.29 3.25 -8.69
CA ALA A 104 -10.96 2.52 -9.76
C ALA A 104 -12.36 3.06 -10.04
N VAL A 105 -13.16 3.30 -9.00
CA VAL A 105 -14.49 3.92 -9.09
C VAL A 105 -14.42 5.27 -9.80
N ALA A 106 -13.48 6.14 -9.40
CA ALA A 106 -13.27 7.44 -10.02
C ALA A 106 -12.92 7.34 -11.52
N LEU A 107 -12.10 6.34 -11.88
CA LEU A 107 -11.71 6.10 -13.26
C LEU A 107 -12.87 5.52 -14.09
N PHE A 108 -13.58 4.49 -13.58
CA PHE A 108 -14.73 3.90 -14.26
C PHE A 108 -15.88 4.89 -14.45
N ALA A 109 -16.12 5.78 -13.47
CA ALA A 109 -17.18 6.80 -13.57
C ALA A 109 -16.99 7.74 -14.78
N LYS A 110 -15.74 8.03 -15.16
CA LYS A 110 -15.40 8.87 -16.32
C LYS A 110 -15.18 8.07 -17.61
N ASN A 111 -15.10 6.76 -17.52
CA ASN A 111 -14.76 5.86 -18.63
C ASN A 111 -15.73 4.68 -18.70
N PRO A 112 -17.03 4.91 -19.00
CA PRO A 112 -18.04 3.83 -19.01
C PRO A 112 -17.77 2.76 -20.07
N GLN A 113 -16.91 3.04 -21.07
CA GLN A 113 -16.47 2.09 -22.08
C GLN A 113 -15.40 1.11 -21.57
N LEU A 114 -14.79 1.37 -20.41
CA LEU A 114 -13.85 0.44 -19.79
C LEU A 114 -14.66 -0.63 -19.08
N ASP A 115 -14.82 -1.76 -19.73
CA ASP A 115 -15.37 -2.97 -19.14
C ASP A 115 -14.27 -3.99 -18.80
N GLY A 116 -14.49 -4.77 -17.76
CA GLY A 116 -13.60 -5.85 -17.37
C GLY A 116 -12.13 -5.40 -17.32
N GLU A 117 -11.25 -6.19 -17.92
CA GLU A 117 -9.80 -6.00 -17.84
C GLU A 117 -9.24 -4.82 -18.65
N LYS A 118 -10.06 -4.10 -19.40
CA LYS A 118 -9.61 -2.92 -20.18
C LYS A 118 -9.02 -1.82 -19.30
N ILE A 119 -9.36 -1.78 -18.02
CA ILE A 119 -8.73 -0.84 -17.07
C ILE A 119 -7.21 -1.00 -17.01
N PHE A 120 -6.70 -2.20 -17.20
CA PHE A 120 -5.26 -2.54 -17.15
C PHE A 120 -4.52 -2.29 -18.47
N ASP A 121 -5.25 -2.06 -19.56
CA ASP A 121 -4.65 -1.79 -20.87
C ASP A 121 -4.08 -0.37 -20.90
N LYS A 122 -2.76 -0.27 -21.00
CA LYS A 122 -2.02 0.99 -21.08
C LYS A 122 -2.06 1.63 -22.46
N SER A 123 -2.44 0.89 -23.51
CA SER A 123 -2.56 1.41 -24.86
C SER A 123 -3.86 2.21 -25.08
N LEU A 124 -4.88 1.96 -24.25
CA LEU A 124 -6.15 2.66 -24.33
C LEU A 124 -6.02 4.09 -23.77
N LYS A 125 -6.44 5.06 -24.56
CA LYS A 125 -6.58 6.45 -24.11
C LYS A 125 -7.80 6.55 -23.17
N LYS A 126 -7.53 6.85 -21.91
CA LYS A 126 -8.54 7.01 -20.86
C LYS A 126 -8.78 8.49 -20.59
N VAL A 127 -10.04 8.85 -20.32
CA VAL A 127 -10.37 10.15 -19.74
C VAL A 127 -9.83 10.18 -18.31
N PRO A 128 -9.23 11.29 -17.85
CA PRO A 128 -8.79 11.41 -16.46
C PRO A 128 -9.91 11.08 -15.47
N PRO A 129 -9.60 10.42 -14.34
CA PRO A 129 -10.60 10.06 -13.33
C PRO A 129 -11.22 11.30 -12.68
N LEU A 130 -12.32 11.12 -11.96
CA LEU A 130 -12.82 12.15 -11.06
C LEU A 130 -11.74 12.50 -10.02
N PRO A 131 -11.64 13.77 -9.57
CA PRO A 131 -10.76 14.16 -8.49
C PRO A 131 -10.98 13.29 -7.24
N LEU A 132 -9.90 12.87 -6.57
CA LEU A 132 -9.95 12.00 -5.41
C LEU A 132 -9.44 12.72 -4.16
N VAL A 133 -10.18 12.57 -3.06
CA VAL A 133 -9.74 12.81 -1.68
C VAL A 133 -9.44 11.45 -1.06
N ALA A 134 -8.26 11.28 -0.46
CA ALA A 134 -7.89 10.04 0.23
C ALA A 134 -7.79 10.25 1.75
N ILE A 135 -8.39 9.34 2.50
CA ILE A 135 -8.40 9.34 3.97
C ILE A 135 -8.00 7.96 4.45
N PRO A 136 -6.67 7.72 4.62
CA PRO A 136 -6.19 6.41 5.06
C PRO A 136 -6.55 6.16 6.52
N THR A 137 -6.95 4.93 6.81
CA THR A 137 -7.19 4.42 8.17
C THR A 137 -6.17 3.37 8.59
N THR A 138 -5.12 3.19 7.79
CA THR A 138 -3.99 2.29 8.04
C THR A 138 -2.68 3.00 7.73
N SER A 139 -1.57 2.54 8.31
CA SER A 139 -0.22 3.04 8.06
C SER A 139 0.60 1.96 7.34
N GLY A 140 0.30 1.69 6.07
CA GLY A 140 0.93 0.59 5.33
C GLY A 140 1.15 0.90 3.86
N THR A 141 0.13 0.75 3.04
CA THR A 141 0.23 0.78 1.57
C THR A 141 0.68 2.11 0.99
N GLY A 142 0.44 3.23 1.69
CA GLY A 142 0.69 4.58 1.16
C GLY A 142 -0.11 4.90 -0.11
N SER A 143 -1.26 4.22 -0.32
CA SER A 143 -2.12 4.42 -1.49
C SER A 143 -2.65 5.85 -1.60
N GLU A 144 -2.68 6.60 -0.51
CA GLU A 144 -3.01 8.02 -0.44
C GLU A 144 -1.97 8.94 -1.10
N ALA A 145 -0.76 8.42 -1.37
CA ALA A 145 0.32 9.15 -2.04
C ALA A 145 0.81 8.44 -3.32
N ASN A 146 -0.06 7.66 -3.95
CA ASN A 146 0.27 6.83 -5.10
C ASN A 146 -0.80 6.96 -6.19
N ALA A 147 -0.38 6.97 -7.46
CA ALA A 147 -1.26 7.01 -8.62
C ALA A 147 -1.62 5.63 -9.19
N THR A 148 -1.34 4.57 -8.45
CA THR A 148 -1.62 3.19 -8.85
C THR A 148 -2.66 2.59 -7.91
N GLY A 149 -3.52 1.73 -8.41
CA GLY A 149 -4.37 0.86 -7.60
C GLY A 149 -4.20 -0.59 -8.01
N VAL A 150 -4.57 -1.51 -7.11
CA VAL A 150 -4.51 -2.95 -7.33
C VAL A 150 -5.91 -3.53 -7.19
N LEU A 151 -6.35 -4.28 -8.20
CA LEU A 151 -7.64 -4.98 -8.19
C LEU A 151 -7.44 -6.48 -8.29
N THR A 152 -8.38 -7.21 -7.75
CA THR A 152 -8.44 -8.66 -7.85
C THR A 152 -9.32 -9.05 -9.03
N LEU A 153 -8.79 -9.87 -9.92
CA LEU A 153 -9.51 -10.38 -11.08
C LEU A 153 -10.55 -11.44 -10.67
N PRO A 154 -11.52 -11.74 -11.56
CA PRO A 154 -12.46 -12.84 -11.36
C PRO A 154 -11.74 -14.14 -10.98
N GLY A 155 -12.31 -14.89 -10.05
CA GLY A 155 -11.68 -16.08 -9.49
C GLY A 155 -10.82 -15.84 -8.24
N GLY A 156 -10.46 -14.57 -7.93
CA GLY A 156 -9.85 -14.20 -6.64
C GLY A 156 -8.35 -14.49 -6.50
N LEU A 157 -7.73 -15.13 -7.48
CA LEU A 157 -6.33 -15.60 -7.40
C LEU A 157 -5.30 -14.60 -7.96
N VAL A 158 -5.71 -13.76 -8.89
CA VAL A 158 -4.80 -12.86 -9.60
C VAL A 158 -5.08 -11.41 -9.21
N LYS A 159 -4.03 -10.71 -8.78
CA LYS A 159 -4.03 -9.27 -8.53
C LYS A 159 -3.33 -8.55 -9.67
N LYS A 160 -3.91 -7.46 -10.13
CA LYS A 160 -3.37 -6.68 -11.24
C LYS A 160 -3.41 -5.18 -10.93
N SER A 161 -2.30 -4.49 -11.19
CA SER A 161 -2.22 -3.05 -10.97
C SER A 161 -2.73 -2.27 -12.18
N PHE A 162 -3.41 -1.16 -11.94
CA PHE A 162 -3.82 -0.20 -12.96
C PHE A 162 -3.30 1.19 -12.64
N ALA A 163 -3.08 2.00 -13.66
CA ALA A 163 -2.70 3.39 -13.50
C ALA A 163 -3.95 4.27 -13.30
N SER A 164 -3.84 5.20 -12.39
CA SER A 164 -4.82 6.26 -12.12
C SER A 164 -4.10 7.60 -12.00
N GLU A 165 -4.68 8.55 -11.26
CA GLU A 165 -4.02 9.79 -10.86
C GLU A 165 -3.77 9.81 -9.36
N PHE A 166 -2.83 10.67 -8.93
CA PHE A 166 -2.65 10.95 -7.51
C PHE A 166 -3.93 11.59 -6.93
N PRO A 167 -4.27 11.29 -5.67
CA PRO A 167 -5.27 12.06 -4.96
C PRO A 167 -4.96 13.56 -5.00
N ARG A 168 -5.96 14.40 -5.10
CA ARG A 168 -5.78 15.87 -5.03
C ARG A 168 -5.36 16.30 -3.63
N VAL A 169 -5.94 15.64 -2.63
CA VAL A 169 -5.62 15.87 -1.22
C VAL A 169 -5.75 14.57 -0.44
N SER A 170 -4.86 14.39 0.54
CA SER A 170 -4.90 13.27 1.46
C SER A 170 -4.86 13.79 2.90
N PHE A 171 -5.79 13.29 3.74
CA PHE A 171 -5.89 13.67 5.15
C PHE A 171 -5.35 12.54 6.02
N LEU A 172 -4.24 12.80 6.70
CA LEU A 172 -3.57 11.84 7.59
C LEU A 172 -3.91 12.18 9.05
N ASP A 173 -4.93 11.54 9.60
CA ASP A 173 -5.32 11.69 11.00
C ASP A 173 -4.96 10.44 11.80
N PRO A 174 -4.06 10.51 12.79
CA PRO A 174 -3.63 9.34 13.56
C PRO A 174 -4.76 8.70 14.38
N ASN A 175 -5.84 9.42 14.65
CA ASN A 175 -7.01 8.87 15.33
C ASN A 175 -7.68 7.78 14.51
N TYR A 176 -7.68 7.88 13.18
CA TYR A 176 -8.32 6.89 12.31
C TYR A 176 -7.60 5.54 12.26
N THR A 177 -6.37 5.49 12.75
CA THR A 177 -5.61 4.22 12.89
C THR A 177 -5.70 3.63 14.30
N ALA A 178 -6.29 4.36 15.27
CA ALA A 178 -6.27 3.96 16.68
C ALA A 178 -7.11 2.72 17.00
N SER A 179 -8.15 2.46 16.21
CA SER A 179 -9.04 1.30 16.39
C SER A 179 -8.49 0.00 15.82
N LEU A 180 -7.35 0.05 15.10
CA LEU A 180 -6.76 -1.16 14.52
C LEU A 180 -6.17 -2.07 15.61
N PRO A 181 -6.46 -3.39 15.56
CA PRO A 181 -5.72 -4.35 16.38
C PRO A 181 -4.21 -4.25 16.12
N TYR A 182 -3.40 -4.37 17.19
CA TYR A 182 -1.94 -4.20 17.07
C TYR A 182 -1.31 -5.06 15.96
N ARG A 183 -1.69 -6.33 15.84
CA ARG A 183 -1.17 -7.23 14.80
C ARG A 183 -1.50 -6.74 13.39
N THR A 184 -2.69 -6.17 13.18
CA THR A 184 -3.06 -5.57 11.89
C THR A 184 -2.25 -4.30 11.63
N ALA A 185 -2.11 -3.44 12.64
CA ALA A 185 -1.29 -2.23 12.52
C ALA A 185 0.19 -2.57 12.25
N LEU A 186 0.76 -3.56 12.94
CA LEU A 186 2.12 -4.01 12.72
C LEU A 186 2.32 -4.57 11.31
N SER A 187 1.38 -5.37 10.80
CA SER A 187 1.44 -5.85 9.42
C SER A 187 1.50 -4.69 8.43
N CYS A 188 0.66 -3.67 8.61
CA CYS A 188 0.70 -2.47 7.77
C CYS A 188 2.06 -1.75 7.86
N VAL A 189 2.61 -1.62 9.05
CA VAL A 189 3.91 -0.97 9.27
C VAL A 189 5.05 -1.75 8.60
N LEU A 190 5.02 -3.08 8.65
CA LEU A 190 6.02 -3.92 7.96
C LEU A 190 5.86 -3.85 6.45
N ASP A 191 4.65 -3.67 5.92
CA ASP A 191 4.39 -3.40 4.50
C ASP A 191 5.03 -2.07 4.06
N ALA A 192 4.83 -1.00 4.84
CA ALA A 192 5.46 0.29 4.58
C ALA A 192 7.00 0.23 4.67
N PHE A 193 7.55 -0.55 5.61
CA PHE A 193 9.00 -0.78 5.70
C PHE A 193 9.52 -1.53 4.46
N ALA A 194 8.75 -2.53 3.99
CA ALA A 194 9.05 -3.25 2.76
C ALA A 194 9.06 -2.29 1.56
N HIS A 195 8.04 -1.46 1.41
CA HIS A 195 7.98 -0.44 0.37
C HIS A 195 9.21 0.46 0.37
N ALA A 196 9.61 0.97 1.53
CA ALA A 196 10.77 1.85 1.67
C ALA A 196 12.06 1.14 1.27
N THR A 197 12.32 -0.06 1.81
CA THR A 197 13.55 -0.81 1.53
C THR A 197 13.63 -1.22 0.06
N GLU A 198 12.54 -1.75 -0.49
CA GLU A 198 12.48 -2.24 -1.87
C GLU A 198 12.60 -1.08 -2.88
N SER A 199 12.01 0.08 -2.57
CA SER A 199 12.16 1.29 -3.38
C SER A 199 13.60 1.80 -3.37
N TYR A 200 14.27 1.83 -2.21
CA TYR A 200 15.65 2.28 -2.09
C TYR A 200 16.62 1.42 -2.92
N LEU A 201 16.43 0.11 -2.89
CA LEU A 201 17.26 -0.85 -3.61
C LEU A 201 16.93 -0.94 -5.11
N SER A 202 15.80 -0.43 -5.54
CA SER A 202 15.36 -0.55 -6.93
C SER A 202 16.35 0.10 -7.90
N PRO A 203 16.66 -0.54 -9.05
CA PRO A 203 17.42 0.08 -10.12
C PRO A 203 16.72 1.28 -10.77
N LYS A 204 15.42 1.47 -10.49
CA LYS A 204 14.62 2.62 -10.93
C LYS A 204 14.59 3.76 -9.91
N ALA A 205 15.30 3.62 -8.79
CA ALA A 205 15.29 4.63 -7.74
C ALA A 205 15.86 5.96 -8.23
N THR A 206 15.13 7.02 -7.91
CA THR A 206 15.54 8.41 -8.12
C THR A 206 15.98 9.02 -6.78
N GLU A 207 16.59 10.19 -6.80
CA GLU A 207 16.92 10.93 -5.58
C GLU A 207 15.67 11.13 -4.70
N ALA A 208 14.57 11.61 -5.30
CA ALA A 208 13.31 11.82 -4.59
C ALA A 208 12.73 10.53 -3.97
N SER A 209 12.77 9.39 -4.69
CA SER A 209 12.30 8.12 -4.13
C SER A 209 13.21 7.59 -3.01
N ARG A 210 14.53 7.82 -3.09
CA ARG A 210 15.47 7.43 -2.03
C ARG A 210 15.31 8.29 -0.78
N GLU A 211 15.18 9.59 -0.92
CA GLU A 211 14.90 10.49 0.21
C GLU A 211 13.61 10.08 0.94
N ALA A 212 12.54 9.80 0.19
CA ALA A 212 11.27 9.34 0.76
C ALA A 212 11.41 7.97 1.43
N ALA A 213 12.14 7.04 0.82
CA ALA A 213 12.41 5.72 1.37
C ALA A 213 13.24 5.78 2.67
N VAL A 214 14.29 6.60 2.71
CA VAL A 214 15.11 6.81 3.91
C VAL A 214 14.27 7.43 5.03
N PHE A 215 13.49 8.47 4.73
CA PHE A 215 12.60 9.08 5.72
C PHE A 215 11.63 8.04 6.31
N ALA A 216 10.96 7.26 5.45
CA ALA A 216 10.00 6.24 5.86
C ALA A 216 10.67 5.15 6.71
N ALA A 217 11.76 4.57 6.22
CA ALA A 217 12.47 3.50 6.92
C ALA A 217 13.03 3.96 8.26
N LYS A 218 13.59 5.16 8.36
CA LYS A 218 14.12 5.73 9.60
C LYS A 218 13.03 5.89 10.65
N SER A 219 11.88 6.47 10.26
CA SER A 219 10.74 6.64 11.17
C SER A 219 10.20 5.29 11.64
N ILE A 220 9.99 4.34 10.73
CA ILE A 220 9.48 3.01 11.08
C ILE A 220 10.48 2.26 11.97
N TRP A 221 11.76 2.21 11.57
CA TRP A 221 12.80 1.47 12.30
C TRP A 221 12.96 1.97 13.72
N SER A 222 12.93 3.28 13.94
CA SER A 222 13.04 3.88 15.28
C SER A 222 11.98 3.37 16.25
N ILE A 223 10.82 2.95 15.74
CA ILE A 223 9.68 2.45 16.51
C ILE A 223 9.72 0.93 16.64
N ILE A 224 9.96 0.19 15.53
CA ILE A 224 9.79 -1.27 15.55
C ILE A 224 11.01 -2.03 16.10
N LYS A 225 12.20 -1.44 16.09
CA LYS A 225 13.45 -2.11 16.56
C LYS A 225 13.36 -2.60 17.99
N ASP A 226 12.62 -1.89 18.84
CA ASP A 226 12.44 -2.21 20.25
C ASP A 226 11.26 -3.16 20.50
N ARG A 227 10.69 -3.75 19.44
CA ARG A 227 9.59 -4.74 19.50
C ARG A 227 8.40 -4.27 20.34
N PRO A 228 7.79 -3.11 20.03
CA PRO A 228 6.68 -2.60 20.81
C PRO A 228 5.49 -3.58 20.77
N VAL A 229 4.61 -3.47 21.75
CA VAL A 229 3.37 -4.27 21.84
C VAL A 229 2.12 -3.47 21.50
N SER A 230 2.29 -2.16 21.29
CA SER A 230 1.24 -1.23 20.86
C SER A 230 1.89 0.01 20.25
N PHE A 231 1.09 0.82 19.56
CA PHE A 231 1.53 2.13 19.04
C PHE A 231 0.75 3.25 19.73
N GLY A 232 1.46 4.18 20.35
CA GLY A 232 0.91 5.40 20.94
C GLY A 232 0.48 6.42 19.87
N GLU A 233 -0.15 7.52 20.29
CA GLU A 233 -0.68 8.54 19.36
C GLU A 233 0.44 9.16 18.49
N LYS A 234 1.58 9.50 19.10
CA LYS A 234 2.73 10.06 18.38
C LYS A 234 3.33 9.05 17.39
N GLU A 235 3.48 7.80 17.80
CA GLU A 235 3.97 6.74 16.92
C GLU A 235 3.03 6.51 15.74
N ARG A 236 1.71 6.52 15.96
CA ARG A 236 0.74 6.41 14.86
C ARG A 236 0.83 7.58 13.88
N GLU A 237 1.06 8.81 14.36
CA GLU A 237 1.26 9.96 13.48
C GLU A 237 2.51 9.81 12.63
N GLU A 238 3.63 9.41 13.23
CA GLU A 238 4.89 9.15 12.54
C GLU A 238 4.78 8.01 11.55
N LEU A 239 4.16 6.88 11.93
CA LEU A 239 3.96 5.71 11.09
C LEU A 239 3.04 6.01 9.89
N GLN A 240 2.00 6.82 10.07
CA GLN A 240 1.12 7.22 8.99
C GLN A 240 1.85 8.09 7.96
N LEU A 241 2.68 9.02 8.43
CA LEU A 241 3.51 9.85 7.57
C LEU A 241 4.59 9.03 6.84
N ALA A 242 5.21 8.09 7.56
CA ALA A 242 6.20 7.17 6.99
C ALA A 242 5.57 6.27 5.90
N ALA A 243 4.37 5.73 6.13
CA ALA A 243 3.66 4.93 5.14
C ALA A 243 3.31 5.76 3.88
N CYS A 244 2.88 7.01 4.07
CA CYS A 244 2.65 7.94 2.96
C CYS A 244 3.93 8.16 2.13
N ALA A 245 5.07 8.41 2.78
CA ALA A 245 6.37 8.57 2.10
C ALA A 245 6.81 7.29 1.38
N ALA A 246 6.66 6.12 1.99
CA ALA A 246 6.95 4.83 1.37
C ALA A 246 6.08 4.58 0.14
N GLY A 247 4.77 4.90 0.21
CA GLY A 247 3.84 4.82 -0.91
C GLY A 247 4.22 5.72 -2.08
N TYR A 248 4.69 6.94 -1.78
CA TYR A 248 5.24 7.83 -2.81
C TYR A 248 6.52 7.23 -3.43
N ALA A 249 7.42 6.69 -2.64
CA ALA A 249 8.66 6.09 -3.13
C ALA A 249 8.38 4.95 -4.13
N ILE A 250 7.49 3.99 -3.78
CA ILE A 250 7.12 2.90 -4.68
C ILE A 250 6.27 3.34 -5.88
N SER A 251 5.63 4.50 -5.83
CA SER A 251 4.93 5.05 -7.01
C SER A 251 5.89 5.31 -8.17
N ILE A 252 7.16 5.57 -7.86
CA ILE A 252 8.24 5.81 -8.81
C ILE A 252 8.92 4.50 -9.23
N THR A 253 9.19 3.62 -8.28
CA THR A 253 10.04 2.45 -8.49
C THR A 253 9.28 1.15 -8.70
N GLY A 254 8.08 1.02 -8.14
CA GLY A 254 7.44 -0.27 -7.88
C GLY A 254 8.10 -0.99 -6.70
N THR A 255 7.62 -2.19 -6.40
CA THR A 255 8.13 -3.05 -5.32
C THR A 255 9.10 -4.11 -5.84
N GLY A 256 9.94 -4.64 -4.94
CA GLY A 256 10.88 -5.73 -5.21
C GLY A 256 10.27 -7.13 -5.06
N PHE A 257 11.11 -8.15 -4.90
CA PHE A 257 10.66 -9.53 -4.93
C PHE A 257 9.99 -10.06 -3.64
N PRO A 258 10.10 -9.48 -2.43
CA PRO A 258 9.26 -9.89 -1.30
C PRO A 258 7.76 -9.81 -1.59
N HIS A 259 7.33 -8.79 -2.35
CA HIS A 259 5.93 -8.60 -2.68
C HIS A 259 5.32 -9.73 -3.53
N PRO A 260 5.86 -10.07 -4.73
CA PRO A 260 5.30 -11.19 -5.49
C PRO A 260 5.39 -12.52 -4.75
N LEU A 261 6.48 -12.77 -4.00
CA LEU A 261 6.57 -13.97 -3.16
C LEU A 261 5.47 -13.99 -2.08
N GLY A 262 5.17 -12.85 -1.44
CA GLY A 262 4.14 -12.73 -0.42
C GLY A 262 2.70 -12.85 -0.93
N TYR A 263 2.43 -12.63 -2.23
CA TYR A 263 1.06 -12.67 -2.76
C TYR A 263 0.37 -14.01 -2.53
N SER A 264 1.08 -15.13 -2.71
CA SER A 264 0.49 -16.44 -2.52
C SER A 264 0.11 -16.69 -1.06
N LEU A 265 0.94 -16.28 -0.09
CA LEU A 265 0.65 -16.42 1.34
C LEU A 265 -0.61 -15.61 1.74
N THR A 266 -0.75 -14.42 1.16
CA THR A 266 -1.95 -13.60 1.40
C THR A 266 -3.20 -14.24 0.80
N THR A 267 -3.09 -14.75 -0.43
CA THR A 267 -4.25 -15.24 -1.19
C THR A 267 -4.76 -16.58 -0.68
N PHE A 268 -3.86 -17.52 -0.39
CA PHE A 268 -4.22 -18.89 -0.07
C PHE A 268 -4.25 -19.19 1.43
N ASP A 269 -3.36 -18.54 2.20
CA ASP A 269 -3.20 -18.83 3.63
C ASP A 269 -3.78 -17.74 4.53
N GLY A 270 -4.32 -16.66 3.94
CA GLY A 270 -4.87 -15.53 4.71
C GLY A 270 -3.86 -14.79 5.57
N VAL A 271 -2.55 -14.92 5.26
CA VAL A 271 -1.50 -14.19 5.97
C VAL A 271 -1.66 -12.69 5.65
N PRO A 272 -1.73 -11.80 6.65
CA PRO A 272 -1.75 -10.37 6.43
C PRO A 272 -0.60 -9.91 5.53
N HIS A 273 -0.87 -9.04 4.54
CA HIS A 273 0.03 -8.76 3.43
C HIS A 273 1.45 -8.34 3.86
N GLY A 274 1.57 -7.40 4.80
CA GLY A 274 2.89 -6.99 5.28
C GLY A 274 3.67 -8.11 5.99
N PHE A 275 2.98 -9.02 6.69
CA PHE A 275 3.62 -10.21 7.25
C PHE A 275 4.05 -11.19 6.16
N ALA A 276 3.24 -11.33 5.12
CA ALA A 276 3.59 -12.17 3.97
C ALA A 276 4.84 -11.67 3.26
N CYS A 277 4.97 -10.36 3.04
CA CYS A 277 6.20 -9.76 2.50
C CYS A 277 7.38 -9.93 3.46
N ALA A 278 7.17 -9.65 4.75
CA ALA A 278 8.21 -9.73 5.79
C ALA A 278 8.82 -11.13 5.94
N ALA A 279 8.05 -12.20 5.69
CA ALA A 279 8.54 -13.58 5.76
C ALA A 279 9.74 -13.84 4.83
N PHE A 280 9.83 -13.13 3.72
CA PHE A 280 10.89 -13.28 2.72
C PHE A 280 12.09 -12.35 2.90
N TYR A 281 12.12 -11.54 3.97
CA TYR A 281 13.15 -10.50 4.13
C TYR A 281 14.54 -11.05 4.34
N LYS A 282 14.69 -12.20 5.04
CA LYS A 282 15.99 -12.85 5.18
C LYS A 282 16.57 -13.23 3.82
N SER A 283 15.75 -13.82 2.96
CA SER A 283 16.15 -14.15 1.59
C SER A 283 16.38 -12.89 0.76
N TYR A 284 15.54 -11.84 0.92
CA TYR A 284 15.70 -10.58 0.20
C TYR A 284 17.05 -9.92 0.47
N ILE A 285 17.42 -9.80 1.72
CA ILE A 285 18.72 -9.24 2.13
C ILE A 285 19.86 -10.16 1.63
N GLY A 286 19.77 -11.46 1.90
CA GLY A 286 20.82 -12.41 1.55
C GLY A 286 21.12 -12.52 0.07
N TYR A 287 20.09 -12.49 -0.79
CA TYR A 287 20.32 -12.53 -2.25
C TYR A 287 20.89 -11.21 -2.78
N ASN A 288 20.43 -10.06 -2.29
CA ASN A 288 20.99 -8.77 -2.73
C ASN A 288 22.45 -8.58 -2.28
N LEU A 289 22.86 -9.14 -1.17
CA LEU A 289 24.28 -9.14 -0.74
C LEU A 289 25.21 -9.96 -1.65
N LYS A 290 24.69 -10.85 -2.51
CA LYS A 290 25.49 -11.63 -3.45
C LYS A 290 26.05 -10.81 -4.63
N VAL A 291 25.57 -9.59 -4.83
CA VAL A 291 25.99 -8.72 -5.94
C VAL A 291 26.52 -7.39 -5.41
N PRO A 292 27.64 -6.85 -5.99
CA PRO A 292 28.27 -5.64 -5.49
C PRO A 292 27.33 -4.42 -5.40
N ALA A 293 26.41 -4.29 -6.36
CA ALA A 293 25.43 -3.20 -6.36
C ALA A 293 24.46 -3.32 -5.18
N GLY A 294 24.00 -4.52 -4.86
CA GLY A 294 23.08 -4.77 -3.75
C GLY A 294 23.77 -4.61 -2.40
N GLU A 295 24.99 -5.15 -2.24
CA GLU A 295 25.81 -4.97 -1.03
C GLU A 295 26.02 -3.48 -0.73
N LYS A 296 26.43 -2.70 -1.74
CA LYS A 296 26.62 -1.26 -1.58
C LYS A 296 25.33 -0.56 -1.15
N LEU A 297 24.22 -0.81 -1.87
CA LEU A 297 22.94 -0.15 -1.58
C LEU A 297 22.38 -0.54 -0.20
N LEU A 298 22.51 -1.79 0.22
CA LEU A 298 22.11 -2.23 1.56
C LEU A 298 22.95 -1.55 2.65
N GLY A 299 24.27 -1.49 2.45
CA GLY A 299 25.14 -0.78 3.38
C GLY A 299 24.82 0.72 3.49
N ASP A 300 24.57 1.39 2.35
CA ASP A 300 24.15 2.78 2.33
C ASP A 300 22.81 2.97 3.05
N PHE A 301 21.80 2.14 2.75
CA PHE A 301 20.48 2.17 3.38
C PHE A 301 20.56 1.99 4.90
N CYS A 302 21.33 1.00 5.38
CA CYS A 302 21.50 0.77 6.81
C CYS A 302 22.11 1.98 7.51
N ARG A 303 23.14 2.61 6.93
CA ARG A 303 23.76 3.80 7.50
C ARG A 303 22.83 5.03 7.50
N GLU A 304 22.15 5.27 6.38
CA GLU A 304 21.35 6.47 6.20
C GLU A 304 20.01 6.43 6.95
N ALA A 305 19.34 5.27 6.90
CA ALA A 305 18.00 5.12 7.44
C ALA A 305 17.96 4.50 8.84
N LEU A 306 18.82 3.51 9.14
CA LEU A 306 18.69 2.70 10.34
C LEU A 306 19.71 3.04 11.43
N GLY A 307 20.78 3.76 11.08
CA GLY A 307 21.87 4.07 12.02
C GLY A 307 22.73 2.84 12.37
N THR A 308 22.65 1.78 11.60
CA THR A 308 23.46 0.57 11.69
C THR A 308 24.16 0.28 10.36
N SER A 309 25.27 -0.46 10.41
CA SER A 309 25.96 -0.91 9.19
C SER A 309 25.66 -2.37 8.84
N SER A 310 24.81 -3.05 9.62
CA SER A 310 24.50 -4.48 9.47
C SER A 310 23.14 -4.69 8.77
N PRO A 311 23.13 -5.19 7.54
CA PRO A 311 21.91 -5.65 6.88
C PRO A 311 21.27 -6.86 7.59
N GLU A 312 22.03 -7.62 8.38
CA GLU A 312 21.57 -8.77 9.16
C GLU A 312 20.52 -8.35 10.19
N ASP A 313 20.63 -7.13 10.76
CA ASP A 313 19.63 -6.60 11.70
C ASP A 313 18.23 -6.58 11.06
N ILE A 314 18.13 -6.22 9.76
CA ILE A 314 16.87 -6.24 9.01
C ILE A 314 16.43 -7.69 8.77
N ALA A 315 17.38 -8.53 8.32
CA ALA A 315 17.13 -9.92 7.97
C ALA A 315 16.60 -10.75 9.15
N ASP A 316 17.00 -10.41 10.37
CA ASP A 316 16.57 -11.09 11.58
C ASP A 316 15.31 -10.47 12.21
N LEU A 317 15.26 -9.15 12.31
CA LEU A 317 14.15 -8.47 12.99
C LEU A 317 12.83 -8.59 12.22
N ILE A 318 12.84 -8.27 10.93
CA ILE A 318 11.59 -8.13 10.15
C ILE A 318 10.80 -9.45 10.07
N PRO A 319 11.40 -10.60 9.70
CA PRO A 319 10.68 -11.87 9.72
C PRO A 319 10.22 -12.28 11.12
N SER A 320 11.03 -11.99 12.16
CA SER A 320 10.71 -12.33 13.54
C SER A 320 9.50 -11.57 14.09
N LEU A 321 9.31 -10.30 13.69
CA LEU A 321 8.13 -9.51 14.02
C LEU A 321 6.87 -10.04 13.33
N ALA A 322 6.99 -10.48 12.09
CA ALA A 322 5.89 -11.10 11.33
C ALA A 322 5.48 -12.44 11.95
N GLY A 323 6.45 -13.27 12.32
CA GLY A 323 6.23 -14.56 12.98
C GLY A 323 5.39 -15.52 12.16
N VAL A 324 5.52 -15.51 10.81
CA VAL A 324 4.77 -16.39 9.91
C VAL A 324 5.26 -17.83 10.09
N LYS A 325 4.31 -18.73 10.34
CA LYS A 325 4.55 -20.17 10.46
C LYS A 325 3.58 -20.90 9.56
N LEU A 326 4.08 -21.47 8.50
CA LEU A 326 3.33 -22.26 7.53
C LEU A 326 4.09 -23.57 7.25
N SER A 327 3.35 -24.57 6.76
CA SER A 327 3.91 -25.83 6.32
C SER A 327 3.24 -26.20 4.99
N MET A 328 4.03 -26.49 3.97
CA MET A 328 3.56 -26.76 2.60
C MET A 328 4.18 -28.06 2.07
N THR A 329 3.44 -28.74 1.21
CA THR A 329 4.01 -29.85 0.42
C THR A 329 4.87 -29.32 -0.74
N ALA A 330 5.71 -30.16 -1.33
CA ALA A 330 6.50 -29.77 -2.48
C ALA A 330 5.61 -29.33 -3.66
N GLU A 331 4.54 -30.06 -3.93
CA GLU A 331 3.56 -29.72 -4.98
C GLU A 331 2.89 -28.38 -4.73
N GLY A 332 2.52 -28.11 -3.45
CA GLY A 332 1.95 -26.82 -3.07
C GLY A 332 2.91 -25.66 -3.28
N ILE A 333 4.20 -25.87 -3.06
CA ILE A 333 5.25 -24.86 -3.32
C ILE A 333 5.37 -24.61 -4.83
N GLU A 334 5.43 -25.65 -5.65
CA GLU A 334 5.50 -25.55 -7.11
C GLU A 334 4.29 -24.78 -7.68
N GLU A 335 3.07 -25.09 -7.21
CA GLU A 335 1.85 -24.36 -7.58
C GLU A 335 1.98 -22.87 -7.27
N ARG A 336 2.39 -22.52 -6.03
CA ARG A 336 2.53 -21.13 -5.58
C ARG A 336 3.54 -20.34 -6.44
N VAL A 337 4.70 -20.93 -6.68
CA VAL A 337 5.75 -20.30 -7.49
C VAL A 337 5.30 -20.14 -8.94
N SER A 338 4.59 -21.10 -9.50
CA SER A 338 4.08 -21.03 -10.88
C SER A 338 3.16 -19.83 -11.12
N LEU A 339 2.35 -19.45 -10.12
CA LEU A 339 1.42 -18.32 -10.21
C LEU A 339 2.10 -16.95 -10.22
N ILE A 340 3.31 -16.86 -9.67
CA ILE A 340 4.00 -15.57 -9.48
C ILE A 340 5.27 -15.44 -10.33
N LYS A 341 5.75 -16.51 -10.97
CA LYS A 341 7.06 -16.58 -11.63
C LYS A 341 7.33 -15.44 -12.61
N ASP A 342 6.30 -14.96 -13.31
CA ASP A 342 6.39 -13.92 -14.35
C ASP A 342 6.12 -12.50 -13.80
N ALA A 343 6.05 -12.31 -12.47
CA ALA A 343 5.80 -11.00 -11.88
C ALA A 343 6.96 -10.05 -12.18
N LYS A 344 6.63 -8.89 -12.75
CA LYS A 344 7.63 -7.88 -13.16
C LYS A 344 8.46 -7.32 -11.98
N ASN A 345 7.95 -7.44 -10.77
CA ASN A 345 8.60 -6.99 -9.55
C ASN A 345 9.94 -7.69 -9.27
N PHE A 346 10.14 -8.91 -9.78
CA PHE A 346 11.43 -9.60 -9.64
C PHE A 346 12.59 -8.82 -10.27
N GLY A 347 12.34 -8.05 -11.34
CA GLY A 347 13.32 -7.17 -11.98
C GLY A 347 13.56 -5.82 -11.26
N ASN A 348 12.94 -5.57 -10.13
CA ASN A 348 13.10 -4.33 -9.36
C ASN A 348 14.07 -4.45 -8.17
N SER A 349 14.96 -5.41 -8.19
CA SER A 349 15.99 -5.61 -7.18
C SER A 349 17.36 -5.71 -7.86
N PRO A 350 18.46 -5.36 -7.20
CA PRO A 350 19.81 -5.56 -7.73
C PRO A 350 20.09 -7.02 -8.11
N TYR A 351 19.60 -7.95 -7.30
CA TYR A 351 19.60 -9.38 -7.62
C TYR A 351 18.26 -9.81 -8.21
N VAL A 352 18.28 -10.46 -9.35
CA VAL A 352 17.08 -10.99 -10.03
C VAL A 352 17.03 -12.51 -9.86
N LEU A 353 16.02 -13.00 -9.15
CA LEU A 353 15.84 -14.43 -8.89
C LEU A 353 15.48 -15.20 -10.16
N ASN A 354 16.11 -16.34 -10.38
CA ASN A 354 15.63 -17.36 -11.32
C ASN A 354 14.53 -18.23 -10.68
N ASP A 355 13.92 -19.14 -11.47
CA ASP A 355 12.80 -19.95 -10.99
C ASP A 355 13.21 -20.99 -9.96
N GLU A 356 14.43 -21.55 -10.06
CA GLU A 356 14.96 -22.50 -9.09
C GLU A 356 15.18 -21.83 -7.73
N GLU A 357 15.65 -20.59 -7.72
CA GLU A 357 15.86 -19.81 -6.49
C GLU A 357 14.53 -19.42 -5.82
N LYS A 358 13.49 -19.11 -6.60
CA LYS A 358 12.14 -18.89 -6.07
C LYS A 358 11.61 -20.13 -5.35
N LEU A 359 11.76 -21.30 -5.96
CA LEU A 359 11.41 -22.59 -5.36
C LEU A 359 12.25 -22.88 -4.10
N ALA A 360 13.56 -22.64 -4.16
CA ALA A 360 14.46 -22.86 -3.03
C ALA A 360 14.07 -21.99 -1.81
N ILE A 361 13.73 -20.71 -2.03
CA ILE A 361 13.30 -19.81 -0.97
C ILE A 361 12.02 -20.33 -0.28
N TYR A 362 11.01 -20.74 -1.06
CA TYR A 362 9.78 -21.30 -0.51
C TYR A 362 10.04 -22.60 0.24
N SER A 363 10.89 -23.47 -0.31
CA SER A 363 11.23 -24.75 0.32
C SER A 363 11.99 -24.56 1.62
N GLU A 364 12.94 -23.63 1.68
CA GLU A 364 13.68 -23.31 2.90
C GLU A 364 12.74 -22.83 4.03
N LEU A 365 11.76 -22.00 3.68
CA LEU A 365 10.87 -21.37 4.66
C LEU A 365 9.68 -22.25 5.05
N PHE A 366 9.13 -23.04 4.15
CA PHE A 366 7.81 -23.63 4.33
C PHE A 366 7.68 -25.13 4.01
N LEU A 367 8.70 -25.78 3.42
CA LEU A 367 8.60 -27.20 3.12
C LEU A 367 8.42 -28.02 4.40
N GLN A 368 7.40 -28.86 4.39
CA GLN A 368 7.11 -29.81 5.46
C GLN A 368 8.30 -30.77 5.66
N LYS A 369 8.87 -30.79 6.86
CA LYS A 369 10.00 -31.67 7.23
C LYS A 369 9.52 -33.03 7.65
#